data_8c60e48ce065fc381abf9e733123ec02
#
_entry.id   8c60e48ce065fc381abf9e733123ec02
#
_cell.length_a   1.000
_cell.length_b   1.000
_cell.length_c   1.000
_cell.angle_alpha   90.00
_cell.angle_beta   90.00
_cell.angle_gamma   90.00
#
_symmetry.space_group_name_H-M   'P 1'
#
loop_
_entity.id
_entity.type
_entity.pdbx_description
1 polymer ?
#
loop_
_entity_poly.entity_id
_entity_poly.type
_entity_poly.pdbx_seq_one_letter_code
_entity_poly.pdbx_strand_id
1 'polypeptide(L)'
;MSASRRPRWRSPDSVLPGDPSTVFDVAPYPGGPPGDLDLYLKKTVYLQSFAPDLPTRTSSVLYATQRPAAFSGFAAQAAAAAWKTIPSWYLVGTEDQVIPPAQQLFMARRAHARIVEVAASHVSLISRPGAVTGLIVAAARSVG
;
A
#
# COMPACT_ATOMS: atom_id res chain seq x y z
N MET A 1 7.45 22.65 24.23
CA MET A 1 7.99 21.41 23.62
C MET A 1 6.82 20.71 22.95
N SER A 2 6.67 20.90 21.64
CA SER A 2 5.60 20.29 20.85
C SER A 2 6.00 18.85 20.54
N ALA A 3 5.26 17.88 21.10
CA ALA A 3 5.43 16.48 20.72
C ALA A 3 5.02 16.34 19.26
N SER A 4 5.99 16.10 18.38
CA SER A 4 5.74 15.82 16.98
C SER A 4 4.84 14.58 16.89
N ARG A 5 3.58 14.79 16.55
CA ARG A 5 2.64 13.69 16.30
C ARG A 5 3.21 12.87 15.13
N ARG A 6 3.65 11.66 15.42
CA ARG A 6 4.07 10.70 14.37
C ARG A 6 2.91 10.53 13.39
N PRO A 7 3.18 10.51 12.08
CA PRO A 7 2.14 10.27 11.09
C PRO A 7 1.40 8.95 11.38
N ARG A 8 0.07 8.97 11.33
CA ARG A 8 -0.78 7.82 11.70
C ARG A 8 -0.67 6.60 10.79
N TRP A 9 0.02 6.72 9.65
CA TRP A 9 0.24 5.62 8.71
C TRP A 9 1.42 4.71 9.07
N ARG A 10 2.20 5.08 10.09
CA ARG A 10 3.34 4.26 10.56
C ARG A 10 2.86 3.19 11.53
N SER A 11 2.88 1.93 11.09
CA SER A 11 2.82 0.77 11.98
C SER A 11 4.24 0.41 12.42
N PRO A 12 4.49 0.03 13.68
CA PRO A 12 5.79 -0.43 14.14
C PRO A 12 6.24 -1.71 13.42
N ASP A 13 5.30 -2.49 12.87
CA ASP A 13 5.57 -3.74 12.18
C ASP A 13 5.73 -3.57 10.66
N SER A 14 5.61 -2.34 10.15
CA SER A 14 5.82 -2.04 8.73
C SER A 14 7.30 -1.90 8.42
N VAL A 15 7.71 -2.36 7.22
CA VAL A 15 9.04 -2.07 6.66
C VAL A 15 9.24 -0.62 6.26
N LEU A 16 8.16 0.19 6.25
CA LEU A 16 8.26 1.63 6.04
C LEU A 16 8.76 2.28 7.33
N PRO A 17 10.08 2.43 7.54
CA PRO A 17 10.67 2.80 8.82
C PRO A 17 10.52 4.28 9.13
N GLY A 18 11.09 4.67 10.26
CA GLY A 18 11.22 6.06 10.68
C GLY A 18 11.99 6.95 9.73
N ASP A 19 13.01 6.42 9.07
CA ASP A 19 13.84 7.14 8.09
C ASP A 19 13.50 6.70 6.66
N PRO A 20 12.86 7.59 5.87
CA PRO A 20 12.51 7.29 4.47
C PRO A 20 13.72 6.94 3.61
N SER A 21 14.92 7.43 3.94
CA SER A 21 16.14 7.20 3.15
C SER A 21 16.57 5.72 3.12
N THR A 22 16.11 4.92 4.08
CA THR A 22 16.38 3.47 4.12
C THR A 22 15.47 2.69 3.19
N VAL A 23 14.34 3.28 2.77
CA VAL A 23 13.30 2.62 1.96
C VAL A 23 13.26 3.17 0.55
N PHE A 24 13.45 4.48 0.41
CA PHE A 24 13.27 5.17 -0.86
C PHE A 24 14.56 5.77 -1.39
N ASP A 25 14.70 5.74 -2.71
CA ASP A 25 15.51 6.67 -3.47
C ASP A 25 14.60 7.84 -3.86
N VAL A 26 15.11 9.06 -3.76
CA VAL A 26 14.32 10.27 -3.98
C VAL A 26 14.85 11.06 -5.17
N ALA A 27 13.96 11.68 -5.92
CA ALA A 27 14.29 12.59 -7.01
C ALA A 27 13.41 13.85 -6.90
N PRO A 28 13.83 14.99 -7.47
CA PRO A 28 12.94 16.14 -7.62
C PRO A 28 11.69 15.75 -8.41
N TYR A 29 10.52 16.29 -8.00
CA TYR A 29 9.27 16.10 -8.75
C TYR A 29 9.09 17.28 -9.74
N PRO A 30 9.47 17.11 -11.04
CA PRO A 30 9.33 18.17 -12.03
C PRO A 30 7.86 18.51 -12.28
N GLY A 31 7.49 19.78 -12.11
CA GLY A 31 6.10 20.24 -12.26
C GLY A 31 5.19 19.98 -11.06
N GLY A 32 5.70 19.38 -9.99
CA GLY A 32 5.01 19.24 -8.71
C GLY A 32 5.02 20.52 -7.87
N PRO A 33 4.39 20.50 -6.68
CA PRO A 33 4.50 21.59 -5.71
C PRO A 33 5.96 21.89 -5.35
N PRO A 34 6.31 23.15 -5.02
CA PRO A 34 7.67 23.48 -4.62
C PRO A 34 8.17 22.62 -3.47
N GLY A 35 9.33 21.96 -3.65
CA GLY A 35 9.95 21.11 -2.64
C GLY A 35 9.37 19.70 -2.55
N ASP A 36 8.43 19.33 -3.41
CA ASP A 36 7.94 17.94 -3.47
C ASP A 36 8.95 17.00 -4.13
N LEU A 37 8.87 15.74 -3.78
CA LEU A 37 9.82 14.70 -4.20
C LEU A 37 9.08 13.49 -4.77
N ASP A 38 9.67 12.91 -5.79
CA ASP A 38 9.34 11.59 -6.30
C ASP A 38 10.07 10.51 -5.48
N LEU A 39 9.31 9.56 -4.97
CA LEU A 39 9.82 8.45 -4.16
C LEU A 39 9.80 7.15 -4.98
N TYR A 40 10.95 6.51 -5.07
CA TYR A 40 11.12 5.19 -5.66
C TYR A 40 11.53 4.19 -4.58
N LEU A 41 10.87 3.04 -4.49
CA LEU A 41 11.32 1.99 -3.57
C LEU A 41 12.72 1.51 -3.98
N LYS A 42 13.60 1.38 -2.99
CA LYS A 42 14.92 0.76 -3.21
C LYS A 42 14.75 -0.69 -3.67
N LYS A 43 15.67 -1.16 -4.51
CA LYS A 43 15.62 -2.51 -5.09
C LYS A 43 15.47 -3.61 -4.04
N THR A 44 16.23 -3.54 -2.97
CA THR A 44 16.18 -4.51 -1.87
C THR A 44 14.81 -4.54 -1.21
N VAL A 45 14.23 -3.38 -0.91
CA VAL A 45 12.89 -3.26 -0.32
C VAL A 45 11.82 -3.78 -1.28
N TYR A 46 11.92 -3.44 -2.56
CA TYR A 46 10.98 -3.90 -3.57
C TYR A 46 10.95 -5.43 -3.67
N LEU A 47 12.12 -6.06 -3.77
CA LEU A 47 12.23 -7.51 -3.95
C LEU A 47 11.97 -8.32 -2.69
N GLN A 48 12.32 -7.79 -1.51
CA GLN A 48 12.28 -8.55 -0.26
C GLN A 48 11.04 -8.30 0.60
N SER A 49 10.37 -7.16 0.39
CA SER A 49 9.24 -6.76 1.26
C SER A 49 8.00 -6.35 0.49
N PHE A 50 8.15 -5.69 -0.67
CA PHE A 50 7.02 -5.23 -1.47
C PHE A 50 6.43 -6.36 -2.34
N ALA A 51 7.28 -7.14 -3.02
CA ALA A 51 6.89 -8.19 -3.94
C ALA A 51 7.71 -9.49 -3.76
N PRO A 52 7.89 -10.02 -2.52
CA PRO A 52 8.68 -11.23 -2.27
C PRO A 52 8.02 -12.51 -2.77
N ASP A 53 6.70 -12.52 -2.93
CA ASP A 53 5.89 -13.67 -3.36
C ASP A 53 5.76 -13.81 -4.88
N LEU A 54 6.48 -12.98 -5.65
CA LEU A 54 6.60 -13.10 -7.10
C LEU A 54 7.93 -13.75 -7.49
N PRO A 55 7.99 -14.41 -8.68
CA PRO A 55 9.27 -14.86 -9.23
C PRO A 55 10.25 -13.69 -9.36
N THR A 56 11.52 -13.88 -8.99
CA THR A 56 12.54 -12.82 -8.95
C THR A 56 12.65 -12.03 -10.25
N ARG A 57 12.52 -12.71 -11.40
CA ARG A 57 12.53 -12.06 -12.71
C ARG A 57 11.38 -11.06 -12.84
N THR A 58 10.17 -11.46 -12.43
CA THR A 58 8.98 -10.61 -12.48
C THR A 58 9.14 -9.41 -11.56
N SER A 59 9.52 -9.64 -10.29
CA SER A 59 9.77 -8.57 -9.32
C SER A 59 10.83 -7.59 -9.80
N SER A 60 11.90 -8.09 -10.48
CA SER A 60 12.97 -7.24 -11.01
C SER A 60 12.48 -6.35 -12.17
N VAL A 61 11.63 -6.87 -13.05
CA VAL A 61 11.02 -6.08 -14.13
C VAL A 61 10.10 -5.01 -13.54
N LEU A 62 9.24 -5.39 -12.59
CA LEU A 62 8.33 -4.45 -11.94
C LEU A 62 9.09 -3.36 -11.18
N TYR A 63 10.17 -3.71 -10.48
CA TYR A 63 11.06 -2.74 -9.87
C TYR A 63 11.63 -1.74 -10.90
N ALA A 64 12.15 -2.24 -12.02
CA ALA A 64 12.76 -1.39 -13.04
C ALA A 64 11.75 -0.48 -13.76
N THR A 65 10.47 -0.85 -13.74
CA THR A 65 9.38 -0.11 -14.40
C THR A 65 8.46 0.59 -13.39
N GLN A 66 8.81 0.63 -12.11
CA GLN A 66 8.00 1.29 -11.09
C GLN A 66 7.83 2.78 -11.41
N ARG A 67 6.65 3.30 -11.14
CA ARG A 67 6.39 4.74 -11.19
C ARG A 67 6.62 5.32 -9.79
N PRO A 68 7.07 6.57 -9.69
CA PRO A 68 7.25 7.21 -8.40
C PRO A 68 5.93 7.49 -7.71
N ALA A 69 6.01 7.62 -6.40
CA ALA A 69 4.94 8.20 -5.60
C ALA A 69 5.37 9.59 -5.12
N ALA A 70 4.52 10.59 -5.30
CA ALA A 70 4.79 11.93 -4.78
C ALA A 70 4.79 11.92 -3.24
N PHE A 71 5.81 12.51 -2.62
CA PHE A 71 5.94 12.57 -1.15
C PHE A 71 4.74 13.26 -0.51
N SER A 72 4.25 14.34 -1.11
CA SER A 72 3.05 15.06 -0.65
C SER A 72 1.81 14.18 -0.59
N GLY A 73 1.70 13.17 -1.47
CA GLY A 73 0.59 12.22 -1.46
C GLY A 73 0.45 11.42 -0.16
N PHE A 74 1.57 11.15 0.53
CA PHE A 74 1.54 10.45 1.82
C PHE A 74 1.10 11.35 2.99
N ALA A 75 1.22 12.67 2.84
CA ALA A 75 0.80 13.65 3.83
C ALA A 75 -0.63 14.18 3.58
N ALA A 76 -1.16 13.99 2.39
CA ALA A 76 -2.48 14.47 2.01
C ALA A 76 -3.59 13.84 2.86
N GLN A 77 -4.54 14.65 3.27
CA GLN A 77 -5.73 14.20 4.00
C GLN A 77 -6.86 13.95 3.02
N ALA A 78 -7.56 12.83 3.19
CA ALA A 78 -8.77 12.55 2.42
C ALA A 78 -9.86 13.57 2.79
N ALA A 79 -10.37 14.29 1.80
CA ALA A 79 -11.44 15.29 2.00
C ALA A 79 -12.77 14.64 2.39
N ALA A 80 -13.03 13.41 1.91
CA ALA A 80 -14.23 12.64 2.21
C ALA A 80 -13.88 11.17 2.43
N ALA A 81 -14.67 10.49 3.27
CA ALA A 81 -14.52 9.08 3.57
C ALA A 81 -15.69 8.30 2.94
N ALA A 82 -15.60 8.01 1.64
CA ALA A 82 -16.67 7.33 0.87
C ALA A 82 -17.10 5.99 1.47
N TRP A 83 -16.18 5.27 2.12
CA TRP A 83 -16.47 4.02 2.83
C TRP A 83 -17.49 4.13 3.99
N LYS A 84 -17.84 5.35 4.41
CA LYS A 84 -18.92 5.57 5.41
C LYS A 84 -20.32 5.40 4.85
N THR A 85 -20.48 5.52 3.53
CA THR A 85 -21.77 5.49 2.84
C THR A 85 -21.83 4.48 1.71
N ILE A 86 -20.67 4.04 1.20
CA ILE A 86 -20.57 3.10 0.09
C ILE A 86 -20.10 1.73 0.63
N PRO A 87 -20.79 0.62 0.28
CA PRO A 87 -20.35 -0.72 0.64
C PRO A 87 -18.91 -0.97 0.20
N SER A 88 -18.11 -1.60 1.06
CA SER A 88 -16.69 -1.77 0.84
C SER A 88 -16.28 -3.24 0.97
N TRP A 89 -15.28 -3.64 0.19
CA TRP A 89 -14.63 -4.95 0.24
C TRP A 89 -13.14 -4.74 0.42
N TYR A 90 -12.51 -5.59 1.20
CA TYR A 90 -11.09 -5.49 1.50
C TYR A 90 -10.43 -6.86 1.38
N LEU A 91 -9.39 -6.96 0.57
CA LEU A 91 -8.52 -8.12 0.53
C LEU A 91 -7.30 -7.83 1.40
N VAL A 92 -7.09 -8.65 2.41
CA VAL A 92 -5.95 -8.56 3.34
C VAL A 92 -4.87 -9.51 2.88
N GLY A 93 -3.68 -8.99 2.59
CA GLY A 93 -2.49 -9.79 2.36
C GLY A 93 -1.86 -10.21 3.68
N THR A 94 -1.91 -11.51 4.02
CA THR A 94 -1.43 -11.99 5.33
C THR A 94 0.08 -12.01 5.45
N GLU A 95 0.81 -11.84 4.34
CA GLU A 95 2.27 -11.79 4.27
C GLU A 95 2.79 -10.39 3.89
N ASP A 96 1.90 -9.37 3.92
CA ASP A 96 2.26 -8.00 3.57
C ASP A 96 3.13 -7.37 4.66
N GLN A 97 4.36 -7.02 4.29
CA GLN A 97 5.33 -6.35 5.16
C GLN A 97 5.31 -4.82 5.03
N VAL A 98 4.62 -4.29 4.02
CA VAL A 98 4.50 -2.84 3.77
C VAL A 98 3.37 -2.27 4.61
N ILE A 99 2.18 -2.87 4.51
CA ILE A 99 1.05 -2.60 5.41
C ILE A 99 0.75 -3.89 6.15
N PRO A 100 1.22 -4.06 7.38
CA PRO A 100 1.05 -5.30 8.12
C PRO A 100 -0.42 -5.74 8.23
N PRO A 101 -0.70 -7.05 8.25
CA PRO A 101 -2.06 -7.59 8.28
C PRO A 101 -2.94 -7.00 9.39
N ALA A 102 -2.37 -6.78 10.58
CA ALA A 102 -3.10 -6.16 11.69
C ALA A 102 -3.59 -4.75 11.36
N GLN A 103 -2.78 -3.96 10.65
CA GLN A 103 -3.15 -2.62 10.21
C GLN A 103 -4.21 -2.67 9.09
N GLN A 104 -4.08 -3.61 8.15
CA GLN A 104 -5.08 -3.82 7.11
C GLN A 104 -6.43 -4.21 7.71
N LEU A 105 -6.44 -5.17 8.65
CA LEU A 105 -7.65 -5.59 9.36
C LEU A 105 -8.29 -4.44 10.15
N PHE A 106 -7.47 -3.60 10.81
CA PHE A 106 -7.98 -2.41 11.49
C PHE A 106 -8.70 -1.46 10.51
N MET A 107 -8.08 -1.18 9.35
CA MET A 107 -8.68 -0.30 8.34
C MET A 107 -9.94 -0.91 7.74
N ALA A 108 -9.92 -2.20 7.42
CA ALA A 108 -11.06 -2.92 6.85
C ALA A 108 -12.26 -2.95 7.80
N ARG A 109 -12.04 -3.24 9.07
CA ARG A 109 -13.09 -3.22 10.10
C ARG A 109 -13.66 -1.83 10.33
N ARG A 110 -12.80 -0.80 10.36
CA ARG A 110 -13.23 0.60 10.45
C ARG A 110 -14.09 1.02 9.27
N ALA A 111 -13.82 0.47 8.09
CA ALA A 111 -14.61 0.71 6.88
C ALA A 111 -15.89 -0.17 6.79
N HIS A 112 -16.15 -1.03 7.78
CA HIS A 112 -17.21 -2.05 7.72
C HIS A 112 -17.14 -2.90 6.45
N ALA A 113 -15.93 -3.13 5.94
CA ALA A 113 -15.71 -3.86 4.71
C ALA A 113 -15.97 -5.36 4.87
N ARG A 114 -16.41 -6.01 3.79
CA ARG A 114 -16.38 -7.46 3.68
C ARG A 114 -14.91 -7.88 3.44
N ILE A 115 -14.37 -8.68 4.37
CA ILE A 115 -12.93 -9.00 4.41
C ILE A 115 -12.71 -10.39 3.81
N VAL A 116 -11.68 -10.49 2.95
CA VAL A 116 -11.10 -11.73 2.48
C VAL A 116 -9.61 -11.69 2.79
N GLU A 117 -9.09 -12.74 3.43
CA GLU A 117 -7.66 -12.87 3.73
C GLU A 117 -7.02 -13.84 2.74
N VAL A 118 -5.81 -13.51 2.28
CA VAL A 118 -5.06 -14.33 1.33
C VAL A 118 -3.57 -14.29 1.65
N ALA A 119 -2.89 -15.44 1.51
CA ALA A 119 -1.43 -15.52 1.63
C ALA A 119 -0.78 -14.81 0.44
N ALA A 120 -0.53 -13.50 0.60
CA ALA A 120 0.04 -12.63 -0.41
C ALA A 120 0.82 -11.49 0.24
N SER A 121 1.82 -10.99 -0.48
CA SER A 121 2.54 -9.76 -0.15
C SER A 121 1.72 -8.51 -0.55
N HIS A 122 2.39 -7.36 -0.59
CA HIS A 122 1.76 -6.07 -0.94
C HIS A 122 1.19 -6.05 -2.37
N VAL A 123 1.69 -6.89 -3.27
CA VAL A 123 1.28 -6.98 -4.67
C VAL A 123 0.27 -8.10 -4.93
N SER A 124 -0.65 -8.35 -4.02
CA SER A 124 -1.68 -9.40 -4.10
C SER A 124 -2.44 -9.40 -5.42
N LEU A 125 -2.63 -8.23 -6.04
CA LEU A 125 -3.26 -8.08 -7.35
C LEU A 125 -2.52 -8.87 -8.45
N ILE A 126 -1.20 -9.00 -8.32
CA ILE A 126 -0.33 -9.69 -9.28
C ILE A 126 -0.09 -11.13 -8.86
N SER A 127 0.17 -11.37 -7.56
CA SER A 127 0.53 -12.70 -7.05
C SER A 127 -0.69 -13.61 -6.84
N ARG A 128 -1.88 -13.04 -6.62
CA ARG A 128 -3.14 -13.78 -6.37
C ARG A 128 -4.30 -13.22 -7.19
N PRO A 129 -4.17 -13.11 -8.52
CA PRO A 129 -5.19 -12.45 -9.38
C PRO A 129 -6.57 -13.10 -9.27
N GLY A 130 -6.63 -14.42 -9.08
CA GLY A 130 -7.91 -15.14 -8.93
C GLY A 130 -8.68 -14.72 -7.68
N ALA A 131 -8.01 -14.54 -6.54
CA ALA A 131 -8.64 -14.10 -5.30
C ALA A 131 -9.15 -12.65 -5.44
N VAL A 132 -8.35 -11.78 -6.04
CA VAL A 132 -8.72 -10.38 -6.29
C VAL A 132 -9.92 -10.29 -7.25
N THR A 133 -9.87 -11.02 -8.37
CA THR A 133 -10.98 -11.07 -9.33
C THR A 133 -12.25 -11.61 -8.68
N GLY A 134 -12.16 -12.66 -7.87
CA GLY A 134 -13.31 -13.22 -7.14
C GLY A 134 -13.95 -12.20 -6.22
N LEU A 135 -13.14 -11.42 -5.49
CA LEU A 135 -13.64 -10.36 -4.61
C LEU A 135 -14.33 -9.23 -5.40
N ILE A 136 -13.73 -8.80 -6.51
CA ILE A 136 -14.31 -7.77 -7.38
C ILE A 136 -15.67 -8.22 -7.94
N VAL A 137 -15.73 -9.45 -8.45
CA VAL A 137 -16.99 -10.02 -9.00
C VAL A 137 -18.06 -10.15 -7.92
N ALA A 138 -17.68 -10.59 -6.71
CA ALA A 138 -18.60 -10.66 -5.58
C ALA A 138 -19.13 -9.27 -5.18
N ALA A 139 -18.26 -8.26 -5.18
CA ALA A 139 -18.66 -6.89 -4.93
C ALA A 139 -19.65 -6.39 -5.99
N ALA A 140 -19.31 -6.53 -7.27
CA ALA A 140 -20.18 -6.10 -8.37
C ALA A 140 -21.57 -6.73 -8.31
N ARG A 141 -21.65 -8.03 -8.04
CA ARG A 141 -22.94 -8.77 -7.94
C ARG A 141 -23.78 -8.36 -6.73
N SER A 142 -23.20 -7.75 -5.72
CA SER A 142 -23.92 -7.38 -4.49
C SER A 142 -24.51 -5.96 -4.52
N VAL A 143 -24.15 -5.16 -5.52
CA VAL A 143 -24.60 -3.76 -5.68
C VAL A 143 -25.37 -3.51 -6.99
N GLY A 144 -25.47 -4.52 -7.86
CA GLY A 144 -26.32 -4.57 -9.06
C GLY A 144 -27.48 -5.48 -8.79
#